data_adee5f64e5668cdcb8c4eac9aff74a1a
#
_entry.id   adee5f64e5668cdcb8c4eac9aff74a1a
#
_cell.length_a   1.000
_cell.length_b   1.000
_cell.length_c   1.000
_cell.angle_alpha   90.00
_cell.angle_beta   90.00
_cell.angle_gamma   90.00
#
_symmetry.space_group_name_H-M   'P 1'
#
loop_
_entity.id
_entity.type
_entity.pdbx_description
1 polymer ?
#
loop_
_entity_poly.entity_id
_entity_poly.type
_entity_poly.pdbx_seq_one_letter_code
_entity_poly.pdbx_strand_id
1 'polypeptide(L)'
;FQDGRFGLVNPPPNRTPVFGGDSGFLFDGVYYLLANPNLSPSVTMSGALQHYLSIGASQGRAPNSWFDASYYERRWPDLTPLNLDDATLFQHYNLFGVWEGRSAGPKFERFDGNRYLADNPDVAGYVDANLPAFLGSRSNGAIAHFIIYGANEQRVSYDSAGTLIDMGYVL
;
A
#
# COMPACT_ATOMS: atom_id res chain seq x y z
N PHE A 1 -10.20 -14.92 0.88
CA PHE A 1 -9.92 -13.51 0.53
C PHE A 1 -11.19 -12.69 0.32
N GLN A 2 -12.20 -12.92 1.13
CA GLN A 2 -13.40 -12.09 1.16
C GLN A 2 -13.41 -11.30 2.45
N ASP A 3 -12.43 -10.44 2.59
CA ASP A 3 -12.50 -9.42 3.57
C ASP A 3 -13.11 -8.19 2.90
N GLY A 4 -14.39 -7.97 3.15
CA GLY A 4 -15.15 -6.85 2.58
C GLY A 4 -14.62 -5.45 2.96
N ARG A 5 -13.49 -5.37 3.69
CA ARG A 5 -12.90 -4.09 4.07
C ARG A 5 -12.37 -3.30 2.90
N PHE A 6 -11.97 -3.96 1.81
CA PHE A 6 -11.30 -3.28 0.71
C PHE A 6 -12.06 -3.32 -0.61
N GLY A 7 -13.18 -4.02 -0.70
CA GLY A 7 -14.01 -4.08 -1.91
C GLY A 7 -13.34 -4.67 -3.16
N LEU A 8 -12.09 -5.08 -3.05
CA LEU A 8 -11.30 -5.61 -4.15
C LEU A 8 -11.08 -7.09 -3.95
N VAL A 9 -11.92 -7.89 -4.57
CA VAL A 9 -11.78 -9.35 -4.58
C VAL A 9 -10.67 -9.79 -5.54
N ASN A 10 -10.39 -8.96 -6.55
CA ASN A 10 -9.33 -9.17 -7.53
C ASN A 10 -8.70 -7.84 -7.92
N PRO A 11 -7.39 -7.82 -8.26
CA PRO A 11 -6.79 -6.65 -8.86
C PRO A 11 -7.58 -6.26 -10.12
N PRO A 12 -7.80 -4.96 -10.35
CA PRO A 12 -8.55 -4.52 -11.52
C PRO A 12 -7.86 -4.98 -12.80
N PRO A 13 -8.59 -5.57 -13.75
CA PRO A 13 -8.03 -6.07 -15.00
C PRO A 13 -7.48 -4.95 -15.90
N ASN A 14 -7.97 -3.74 -15.73
CA ASN A 14 -7.52 -2.54 -16.42
C ASN A 14 -7.05 -1.52 -15.38
N ARG A 15 -5.78 -1.15 -15.47
CA ARG A 15 -5.15 -0.16 -14.60
C ARG A 15 -5.42 1.27 -15.09
N THR A 16 -6.58 1.53 -15.60
CA THR A 16 -7.01 2.89 -15.90
C THR A 16 -7.27 3.59 -14.58
N PRO A 17 -6.67 4.75 -14.30
CA PRO A 17 -6.93 5.50 -13.08
C PRO A 17 -8.42 5.76 -12.98
N VAL A 18 -9.06 5.17 -11.97
CA VAL A 18 -10.40 5.56 -11.59
C VAL A 18 -10.22 6.66 -10.56
N PHE A 19 -10.30 7.90 -10.98
CA PHE A 19 -10.36 9.03 -10.06
C PHE A 19 -11.63 8.88 -9.22
N GLY A 20 -11.46 8.45 -7.96
CA GLY A 20 -12.59 8.17 -7.06
C GLY A 20 -12.22 7.11 -6.01
N GLY A 21 -13.10 6.25 -5.64
CA GLY A 21 -13.07 5.40 -4.46
C GLY A 21 -11.80 4.59 -4.15
N ASP A 22 -11.04 4.13 -5.16
CA ASP A 22 -9.94 3.18 -4.92
C ASP A 22 -8.55 3.82 -4.76
N SER A 23 -8.42 5.12 -5.02
CA SER A 23 -7.13 5.83 -4.95
C SER A 23 -6.62 6.08 -3.53
N GLY A 24 -7.37 5.72 -2.53
CA GLY A 24 -7.05 5.92 -1.12
C GLY A 24 -7.32 4.69 -0.24
N PHE A 25 -7.52 3.50 -0.81
CA PHE A 25 -7.93 2.31 -0.04
C PHE A 25 -6.87 1.82 0.96
N LEU A 26 -5.60 2.19 0.78
CA LEU A 26 -4.51 1.88 1.71
C LEU A 26 -4.31 2.96 2.78
N PHE A 27 -5.18 3.96 2.85
CA PHE A 27 -5.16 4.96 3.90
C PHE A 27 -5.58 4.36 5.25
N ASP A 28 -4.78 4.63 6.28
CA ASP A 28 -5.08 4.22 7.66
C ASP A 28 -5.56 5.42 8.47
N GLY A 29 -6.88 5.57 8.60
CA GLY A 29 -7.49 6.68 9.32
C GLY A 29 -7.19 6.66 10.82
N VAL A 30 -7.04 5.48 11.42
CA VAL A 30 -6.69 5.33 12.84
C VAL A 30 -5.27 5.82 13.07
N TYR A 31 -4.32 5.31 12.30
CA TYR A 31 -2.94 5.78 12.34
C TYR A 31 -2.86 7.30 12.13
N TYR A 32 -3.55 7.79 11.09
CA TYR A 32 -3.50 9.20 10.73
C TYR A 32 -3.95 10.12 11.87
N LEU A 33 -5.05 9.80 12.53
CA LEU A 33 -5.56 10.60 13.64
C LEU A 33 -4.71 10.45 14.91
N LEU A 34 -4.22 9.25 15.21
CA LEU A 34 -3.31 9.03 16.35
C LEU A 34 -1.96 9.74 16.16
N ALA A 35 -1.43 9.73 14.95
CA ALA A 35 -0.18 10.42 14.63
C ALA A 35 -0.32 11.95 14.59
N ASN A 36 -1.56 12.45 14.49
CA ASN A 36 -1.86 13.87 14.38
C ASN A 36 -2.94 14.32 15.38
N PRO A 37 -2.69 14.26 16.69
CA PRO A 37 -3.69 14.53 17.71
C PRO A 37 -4.25 15.96 17.68
N ASN A 38 -3.50 16.90 17.09
CA ASN A 38 -3.94 18.28 16.90
C ASN A 38 -5.11 18.43 15.91
N LEU A 39 -5.45 17.40 15.14
CA LEU A 39 -6.58 17.43 14.22
C LEU A 39 -7.92 17.18 14.94
N SER A 40 -7.90 16.51 16.09
CA SER A 40 -9.11 16.24 16.87
C SER A 40 -9.57 17.51 17.63
N PRO A 41 -10.89 17.79 17.74
CA PRO A 41 -12.01 17.03 17.17
C PRO A 41 -12.43 17.49 15.75
N SER A 42 -11.68 18.39 15.11
CA SER A 42 -12.08 19.03 13.84
C SER A 42 -12.10 18.05 12.66
N VAL A 43 -11.26 17.04 12.69
CA VAL A 43 -11.20 15.99 11.66
C VAL A 43 -11.70 14.68 12.27
N THR A 44 -12.79 14.16 11.71
CA THR A 44 -13.36 12.88 12.10
C THR A 44 -12.73 11.72 11.31
N MET A 45 -12.98 10.48 11.75
CA MET A 45 -12.53 9.27 11.03
C MET A 45 -13.01 9.27 9.58
N SER A 46 -14.26 9.62 9.32
CA SER A 46 -14.82 9.68 7.96
C SER A 46 -14.25 10.82 7.11
N GLY A 47 -13.75 11.88 7.71
CA GLY A 47 -13.13 13.02 7.01
C GLY A 47 -11.61 12.93 6.88
N ALA A 48 -10.98 11.94 7.53
CA ALA A 48 -9.52 11.87 7.64
C ALA A 48 -8.82 11.70 6.28
N LEU A 49 -9.31 10.83 5.41
CA LEU A 49 -8.76 10.67 4.06
C LEU A 49 -8.86 11.96 3.24
N GLN A 50 -10.03 12.62 3.26
CA GLN A 50 -10.20 13.88 2.54
C GLN A 50 -9.27 14.98 3.07
N HIS A 51 -9.10 15.04 4.39
CA HIS A 51 -8.15 15.98 5.00
C HIS A 51 -6.71 15.68 4.55
N TYR A 52 -6.30 14.39 4.56
CA TYR A 52 -4.97 14.00 4.08
C TYR A 52 -4.75 14.44 2.63
N LEU A 53 -5.66 14.11 1.73
CA LEU A 53 -5.52 14.40 0.30
C LEU A 53 -5.51 15.89 -0.01
N SER A 54 -6.30 16.70 0.72
CA SER A 54 -6.44 18.14 0.43
C SER A 54 -5.39 19.01 1.11
N ILE A 55 -4.91 18.62 2.29
CA ILE A 55 -4.03 19.47 3.12
C ILE A 55 -2.90 18.65 3.76
N GLY A 56 -3.22 17.50 4.33
CA GLY A 56 -2.30 16.76 5.19
C GLY A 56 -1.02 16.33 4.48
N ALA A 57 -1.13 15.83 3.26
CA ALA A 57 0.02 15.42 2.46
C ALA A 57 0.99 16.58 2.22
N SER A 58 0.49 17.75 1.84
CA SER A 58 1.32 18.94 1.63
C SER A 58 1.98 19.48 2.92
N GLN A 59 1.46 19.07 4.08
CA GLN A 59 2.04 19.35 5.39
C GLN A 59 3.03 18.26 5.84
N GLY A 60 3.36 17.30 4.98
CA GLY A 60 4.28 16.21 5.29
C GLY A 60 3.70 15.14 6.23
N ARG A 61 2.37 15.04 6.35
CA ARG A 61 1.72 13.99 7.14
C ARG A 61 1.70 12.68 6.36
N ALA A 62 1.90 11.57 7.06
CA ALA A 62 1.88 10.25 6.44
C ALA A 62 0.46 9.66 6.40
N PRO A 63 0.06 8.97 5.32
CA PRO A 63 -1.28 8.37 5.18
C PRO A 63 -1.44 7.06 5.97
N ASN A 64 -0.33 6.43 6.31
CA ASN A 64 -0.23 5.21 7.10
C ASN A 64 1.19 5.07 7.66
N SER A 65 1.48 4.00 8.40
CA SER A 65 2.78 3.79 9.08
C SER A 65 3.93 3.37 8.16
N TRP A 66 3.70 3.15 6.87
CA TRP A 66 4.68 2.51 5.99
C TRP A 66 4.85 3.14 4.60
N PHE A 67 3.95 4.03 4.16
CA PHE A 67 4.11 4.77 2.90
C PHE A 67 4.95 6.03 3.13
N ASP A 68 6.00 6.18 2.35
CA ASP A 68 6.88 7.36 2.33
C ASP A 68 6.90 7.93 0.91
N ALA A 69 6.26 9.07 0.69
CA ALA A 69 6.14 9.70 -0.62
C ALA A 69 7.50 10.07 -1.22
N SER A 70 8.40 10.63 -0.40
CA SER A 70 9.73 11.02 -0.84
C SER A 70 10.60 9.81 -1.20
N TYR A 71 10.50 8.73 -0.43
CA TYR A 71 11.15 7.47 -0.79
C TYR A 71 10.58 6.92 -2.09
N TYR A 72 9.25 6.89 -2.22
CA TYR A 72 8.56 6.33 -3.37
C TYR A 72 8.96 7.03 -4.67
N GLU A 73 8.97 8.36 -4.69
CA GLU A 73 9.41 9.12 -5.86
C GLU A 73 10.87 8.85 -6.23
N ARG A 74 11.78 8.89 -5.23
CA ARG A 74 13.21 8.64 -5.49
C ARG A 74 13.49 7.19 -5.91
N ARG A 75 12.77 6.24 -5.38
CA ARG A 75 12.96 4.81 -5.69
C ARG A 75 12.50 4.45 -7.10
N TRP A 76 11.52 5.18 -7.63
CA TRP A 76 10.89 4.95 -8.91
C TRP A 76 11.07 6.16 -9.84
N PRO A 77 12.22 6.23 -10.56
CA PRO A 77 12.62 7.42 -11.35
C PRO A 77 11.66 7.81 -12.47
N ASP A 78 10.79 6.90 -12.90
CA ASP A 78 9.73 7.18 -13.87
C ASP A 78 8.67 8.16 -13.34
N LEU A 79 8.59 8.33 -12.02
CA LEU A 79 7.68 9.27 -11.38
C LEU A 79 8.23 10.70 -11.33
N THR A 80 9.55 10.86 -11.25
CA THR A 80 10.19 12.17 -11.12
C THR A 80 9.80 13.19 -12.20
N PRO A 81 9.75 12.81 -13.51
CA PRO A 81 9.35 13.76 -14.55
C PRO A 81 7.88 14.20 -14.47
N LEU A 82 7.05 13.47 -13.72
CA LEU A 82 5.63 13.77 -13.58
C LEU A 82 5.37 14.87 -12.56
N ASN A 83 6.35 15.18 -11.72
CA ASN A 83 6.28 16.24 -10.69
C ASN A 83 5.01 16.15 -9.84
N LEU A 84 4.74 14.95 -9.31
CA LEU A 84 3.56 14.68 -8.50
C LEU A 84 3.75 15.18 -7.07
N ASP A 85 2.70 15.72 -6.46
CA ASP A 85 2.68 15.99 -5.04
C ASP A 85 2.49 14.70 -4.21
N ASP A 86 2.70 14.78 -2.90
CA ASP A 86 2.65 13.62 -2.00
C ASP A 86 1.28 12.93 -2.00
N ALA A 87 0.19 13.70 -2.11
CA ALA A 87 -1.15 13.15 -2.20
C ALA A 87 -1.32 12.32 -3.49
N THR A 88 -0.86 12.85 -4.61
CA THR A 88 -0.94 12.19 -5.91
C THR A 88 0.01 10.98 -5.99
N LEU A 89 1.19 11.05 -5.37
CA LEU A 89 2.09 9.90 -5.23
C LEU A 89 1.43 8.76 -4.46
N PHE A 90 0.73 9.08 -3.37
CA PHE A 90 -0.03 8.07 -2.62
C PHE A 90 -1.17 7.48 -3.44
N GLN A 91 -1.93 8.31 -4.16
CA GLN A 91 -2.98 7.84 -5.06
C GLN A 91 -2.42 6.97 -6.19
N HIS A 92 -1.29 7.36 -6.78
CA HIS A 92 -0.59 6.55 -7.79
C HIS A 92 -0.21 5.18 -7.23
N TYR A 93 0.29 5.12 -5.99
CA TYR A 93 0.62 3.86 -5.36
C TYR A 93 -0.60 2.95 -5.20
N ASN A 94 -1.73 3.50 -4.74
CA ASN A 94 -2.98 2.75 -4.59
C ASN A 94 -3.52 2.21 -5.93
N LEU A 95 -3.41 3.00 -7.01
CA LEU A 95 -3.98 2.64 -8.31
C LEU A 95 -3.05 1.75 -9.14
N PHE A 96 -1.74 1.94 -9.01
CA PHE A 96 -0.74 1.28 -9.86
C PHE A 96 0.37 0.59 -9.07
N GLY A 97 1.04 1.34 -8.21
CA GLY A 97 2.30 0.91 -7.60
C GLY A 97 2.20 -0.38 -6.81
N VAL A 98 1.13 -0.56 -6.03
CA VAL A 98 0.93 -1.79 -5.25
C VAL A 98 0.78 -3.03 -6.15
N TRP A 99 0.10 -2.89 -7.27
CA TRP A 99 -0.10 -3.97 -8.25
C TRP A 99 1.17 -4.28 -9.06
N GLU A 100 2.00 -3.28 -9.25
CA GLU A 100 3.30 -3.37 -9.91
C GLU A 100 4.41 -3.88 -8.99
N GLY A 101 4.08 -4.21 -7.74
CA GLY A 101 5.02 -4.66 -6.74
C GLY A 101 6.05 -3.61 -6.34
N ARG A 102 5.74 -2.33 -6.50
CA ARG A 102 6.64 -1.25 -6.12
C ARG A 102 6.76 -1.17 -4.60
N SER A 103 7.98 -0.99 -4.09
CA SER A 103 8.17 -0.69 -2.67
C SER A 103 7.68 0.72 -2.36
N ALA A 104 6.83 0.81 -1.35
CA ALA A 104 6.18 2.05 -0.93
C ALA A 104 6.96 2.82 0.13
N GLY A 105 7.91 2.16 0.75
CA GLY A 105 8.76 2.69 1.81
C GLY A 105 9.98 1.81 2.03
N PRO A 106 10.97 2.27 2.80
CA PRO A 106 12.26 1.58 2.99
C PRO A 106 12.12 0.15 3.51
N LYS A 107 11.10 -0.13 4.34
CA LYS A 107 10.89 -1.46 4.92
C LYS A 107 10.57 -2.55 3.89
N PHE A 108 10.10 -2.18 2.70
CA PHE A 108 9.75 -3.12 1.64
C PHE A 108 10.83 -3.26 0.56
N GLU A 109 11.90 -2.49 0.63
CA GLU A 109 12.94 -2.47 -0.41
C GLU A 109 13.53 -3.84 -0.69
N ARG A 110 13.59 -4.68 0.33
CA ARG A 110 14.17 -6.02 0.29
C ARG A 110 13.14 -7.10 0.63
N PHE A 111 11.87 -6.86 0.39
CA PHE A 111 10.79 -7.82 0.64
C PHE A 111 11.08 -9.17 -0.04
N ASP A 112 11.05 -10.27 0.74
CA ASP A 112 11.27 -11.62 0.23
C ASP A 112 9.93 -12.25 -0.21
N GLY A 113 9.55 -11.97 -1.44
CA GLY A 113 8.33 -12.51 -2.04
C GLY A 113 8.35 -14.03 -2.20
N ASN A 114 9.50 -14.63 -2.46
CA ASN A 114 9.62 -16.08 -2.60
C ASN A 114 9.34 -16.78 -1.27
N ARG A 115 9.94 -16.30 -0.18
CA ARG A 115 9.68 -16.81 1.16
C ARG A 115 8.22 -16.62 1.55
N TYR A 116 7.66 -15.43 1.31
CA TYR A 116 6.26 -15.14 1.63
C TYR A 116 5.30 -16.12 0.93
N LEU A 117 5.52 -16.42 -0.35
CA LEU A 117 4.70 -17.40 -1.09
C LEU A 117 4.95 -18.84 -0.64
N ALA A 118 6.17 -19.19 -0.25
CA ALA A 118 6.47 -20.52 0.30
C ALA A 118 5.79 -20.73 1.65
N ASP A 119 5.77 -19.72 2.51
CA ASP A 119 5.12 -19.75 3.82
C ASP A 119 3.58 -19.68 3.72
N ASN A 120 3.04 -19.24 2.57
CA ASN A 120 1.60 -19.06 2.32
C ASN A 120 1.18 -19.71 0.98
N PRO A 121 1.06 -21.04 0.88
CA PRO A 121 0.72 -21.74 -0.38
C PRO A 121 -0.61 -21.35 -0.99
N ASP A 122 -1.59 -20.95 -0.17
CA ASP A 122 -2.88 -20.43 -0.62
C ASP A 122 -2.72 -19.09 -1.37
N VAL A 123 -1.85 -18.23 -0.89
CA VAL A 123 -1.47 -16.97 -1.57
C VAL A 123 -0.73 -17.25 -2.87
N ALA A 124 0.18 -18.23 -2.86
CA ALA A 124 0.90 -18.63 -4.08
C ALA A 124 -0.08 -19.06 -5.17
N GLY A 125 -1.08 -19.89 -4.83
CA GLY A 125 -2.14 -20.30 -5.77
C GLY A 125 -2.97 -19.12 -6.29
N TYR A 126 -3.31 -18.16 -5.43
CA TYR A 126 -4.01 -16.94 -5.84
C TYR A 126 -3.17 -16.07 -6.80
N VAL A 127 -1.91 -15.85 -6.47
CA VAL A 127 -1.00 -15.06 -7.31
C VAL A 127 -0.80 -15.71 -8.68
N ASP A 128 -0.58 -17.05 -8.71
CA ASP A 128 -0.39 -17.79 -9.95
C ASP A 128 -1.63 -17.74 -10.86
N ALA A 129 -2.82 -17.75 -10.27
CA ALA A 129 -4.08 -17.61 -11.02
C ALA A 129 -4.33 -16.19 -11.55
N ASN A 130 -3.63 -15.19 -11.02
CA ASN A 130 -3.85 -13.77 -11.34
C ASN A 130 -2.58 -13.05 -11.82
N LEU A 131 -1.58 -13.76 -12.32
CA LEU A 131 -0.29 -13.20 -12.77
C LEU A 131 -0.40 -11.97 -13.69
N PRO A 132 -1.33 -11.91 -14.67
CA PRO A 132 -1.46 -10.73 -15.53
C PRO A 132 -1.72 -9.43 -14.76
N ALA A 133 -2.43 -9.51 -13.62
CA ALA A 133 -2.71 -8.36 -12.77
C ALA A 133 -1.44 -7.82 -12.08
N PHE A 134 -0.42 -8.65 -11.93
CA PHE A 134 0.86 -8.33 -11.29
C PHE A 134 2.00 -8.21 -12.32
N LEU A 135 1.71 -7.83 -13.56
CA LEU A 135 2.67 -7.75 -14.68
C LEU A 135 3.39 -9.08 -14.96
N GLY A 136 2.76 -10.22 -14.68
CA GLY A 136 3.35 -11.55 -14.85
C GLY A 136 4.39 -11.93 -13.80
N SER A 137 4.50 -11.19 -12.70
CA SER A 137 5.52 -11.39 -11.65
C SER A 137 4.92 -11.95 -10.37
N ARG A 138 5.37 -13.13 -9.95
CA ARG A 138 5.01 -13.72 -8.64
C ARG A 138 5.45 -12.83 -7.47
N SER A 139 6.63 -12.22 -7.58
CA SER A 139 7.14 -11.29 -6.57
C SER A 139 6.25 -10.06 -6.40
N ASN A 140 5.77 -9.49 -7.52
CA ASN A 140 4.83 -8.37 -7.48
C ASN A 140 3.52 -8.78 -6.79
N GLY A 141 3.00 -9.97 -7.12
CA GLY A 141 1.80 -10.51 -6.49
C GLY A 141 1.98 -10.78 -5.00
N ALA A 142 3.15 -11.25 -4.59
CA ALA A 142 3.47 -11.52 -3.19
C ALA A 142 3.42 -10.25 -2.34
N ILE A 143 4.12 -9.20 -2.74
CA ILE A 143 4.14 -7.93 -2.00
C ILE A 143 2.78 -7.23 -2.05
N ALA A 144 2.09 -7.26 -3.19
CA ALA A 144 0.74 -6.72 -3.32
C ALA A 144 -0.23 -7.41 -2.35
N HIS A 145 -0.24 -8.75 -2.32
CA HIS A 145 -1.07 -9.48 -1.40
C HIS A 145 -0.76 -9.15 0.06
N PHE A 146 0.54 -9.14 0.43
CA PHE A 146 0.94 -8.82 1.80
C PHE A 146 0.43 -7.44 2.25
N ILE A 147 0.60 -6.43 1.42
CA ILE A 147 0.19 -5.06 1.75
C ILE A 147 -1.33 -4.92 1.80
N ILE A 148 -2.05 -5.53 0.86
CA ILE A 148 -3.50 -5.36 0.75
C ILE A 148 -4.26 -6.20 1.78
N TYR A 149 -3.83 -7.43 1.99
CA TYR A 149 -4.53 -8.42 2.81
C TYR A 149 -3.67 -9.00 3.94
N GLY A 150 -2.47 -9.46 3.60
CA GLY A 150 -1.69 -10.35 4.44
C GLY A 150 -1.36 -9.78 5.81
N ALA A 151 -0.99 -8.50 5.88
CA ALA A 151 -0.69 -7.84 7.14
C ALA A 151 -1.92 -7.76 8.05
N ASN A 152 -3.10 -7.49 7.48
CA ASN A 152 -4.37 -7.50 8.22
C ASN A 152 -4.84 -8.90 8.61
N GLU A 153 -4.43 -9.92 7.87
CA GLU A 153 -4.65 -11.34 8.19
C GLU A 153 -3.61 -11.86 9.20
N GLN A 154 -2.76 -10.97 9.73
CA GLN A 154 -1.66 -11.32 10.65
C GLN A 154 -0.64 -12.30 10.05
N ARG A 155 -0.53 -12.32 8.72
CA ARG A 155 0.54 -13.07 8.06
C ARG A 155 1.86 -12.35 8.25
N VAL A 156 2.91 -13.10 8.48
CA VAL A 156 4.26 -12.57 8.62
C VAL A 156 4.97 -12.52 7.27
N SER A 157 5.86 -11.55 7.11
CA SER A 157 6.79 -11.49 5.98
C SER A 157 8.17 -11.05 6.45
N TYR A 158 9.16 -11.30 5.63
CA TYR A 158 10.56 -11.03 5.94
C TYR A 158 11.23 -10.34 4.77
N ASP A 159 12.31 -9.64 5.06
CA ASP A 159 13.22 -9.18 4.02
C ASP A 159 14.21 -10.29 3.61
N SER A 160 14.98 -10.05 2.55
CA SER A 160 15.97 -11.00 2.04
C SER A 160 17.15 -11.27 3.02
N ALA A 161 17.26 -10.52 4.10
CA ALA A 161 18.19 -10.79 5.20
C ALA A 161 17.57 -11.63 6.32
N GLY A 162 16.27 -11.95 6.22
CA GLY A 162 15.53 -12.69 7.22
C GLY A 162 14.97 -11.84 8.35
N THR A 163 14.99 -10.50 8.22
CA THR A 163 14.40 -9.57 9.19
C THR A 163 12.89 -9.50 9.01
N LEU A 164 12.16 -9.59 10.11
CA LEU A 164 10.71 -9.45 10.11
C LEU A 164 10.30 -8.05 9.62
N ILE A 165 9.34 -7.99 8.69
CA ILE A 165 8.73 -6.74 8.25
C ILE A 165 7.56 -6.40 9.15
N ASP A 166 7.74 -5.39 9.99
CA ASP A 166 6.70 -4.86 10.87
C ASP A 166 5.92 -3.73 10.16
N MET A 167 4.61 -3.91 10.01
CA MET A 167 3.73 -2.90 9.39
C MET A 167 3.38 -1.75 10.34
N GLY A 168 3.72 -1.88 11.63
CA GLY A 168 3.43 -0.83 12.60
C GLY A 168 1.95 -0.67 12.92
N TYR A 169 1.13 -1.70 12.68
CA TYR A 169 -0.26 -1.68 13.12
C TYR A 169 -0.33 -1.81 14.64
N VAL A 170 -1.07 -0.90 15.25
CA VAL A 170 -1.41 -1.02 16.67
C VAL A 170 -2.54 -2.05 16.76
N LEU A 171 -2.26 -3.15 17.44
CA LEU A 171 -3.24 -4.19 17.77
C LEU A 171 -4.20 -3.71 18.87
#